data_21142db894dab33fb6586ee0775f9eab
#
_entry.id   21142db894dab33fb6586ee0775f9eab
#
_cell.length_a   1.000
_cell.length_b   1.000
_cell.length_c   1.000
_cell.angle_alpha   90.00
_cell.angle_beta   90.00
_cell.angle_gamma   90.00
#
_symmetry.space_group_name_H-M   'P 1'
#
loop_
_entity.id
_entity.type
_entity.pdbx_description
1 polymer ?
#
loop_
_entity_poly.entity_id
_entity_poly.type
_entity_poly.pdbx_seq_one_letter_code
_entity_poly.pdbx_strand_id
1 'polypeptide(L)'
;MTLLGNLVRRSESPVIGLKVSRRAIIDIGSNSVRLVVYDGPRRSPFVLFNEKVMAGLGSALGDTGLLGVEAMERSMVALHRFSRLVREMDVGHLRCVATAAVRDAKNGPDFVARVRSEADLPVEVLSGQQEAEAAGYGVISAIPEANGIVGDLGGGSLELARVRGGSVEAVISLPLGVLRLADVRHQGKNALNQMLARSLKKAGWNAVETGLPFYLVGGSWRTLAKFDMALAHVSLPVIHHHVMPPERAAY
;
A
#
# COMPACT_ATOMS: atom_id res chain seq x y z
N MET A 1 37.21 -8.02 59.52
CA MET A 1 35.85 -7.51 59.21
C MET A 1 36.04 -6.20 58.42
N THR A 2 35.84 -6.04 57.16
CA THR A 2 34.86 -6.53 56.23
C THR A 2 35.43 -6.42 54.78
N LEU A 3 35.71 -7.53 54.19
CA LEU A 3 36.00 -7.68 52.78
C LEU A 3 34.66 -8.05 52.10
N LEU A 4 34.01 -7.14 51.38
CA LEU A 4 32.95 -7.44 50.41
C LEU A 4 32.29 -6.13 49.94
N GLY A 5 32.86 -5.47 48.98
CA GLY A 5 32.27 -4.25 48.45
C GLY A 5 32.99 -3.65 47.22
N ASN A 6 33.45 -4.45 46.27
CA ASN A 6 33.96 -3.94 45.02
C ASN A 6 34.02 -5.04 43.94
N LEU A 7 32.87 -5.49 43.49
CA LEU A 7 32.82 -6.37 42.35
C LEU A 7 31.43 -6.28 41.67
N VAL A 8 31.11 -5.15 41.11
CA VAL A 8 30.27 -5.04 39.90
C VAL A 8 30.57 -3.69 39.24
N ARG A 9 31.74 -3.50 38.68
CA ARG A 9 31.89 -2.59 37.56
C ARG A 9 31.30 -3.34 36.35
N ARG A 10 30.05 -3.02 36.00
CA ARG A 10 29.54 -3.31 34.66
C ARG A 10 30.48 -2.60 33.72
N SER A 11 31.24 -3.35 32.94
CA SER A 11 31.91 -2.87 31.74
C SER A 11 30.79 -2.47 30.77
N GLU A 12 30.45 -1.20 30.74
CA GLU A 12 29.74 -0.62 29.61
C GLU A 12 30.69 -0.68 28.43
N SER A 13 30.67 -1.78 27.70
CA SER A 13 31.20 -1.81 26.36
C SER A 13 30.42 -0.75 25.58
N PRO A 14 31.09 0.23 24.94
CA PRO A 14 30.39 1.13 24.05
C PRO A 14 29.85 0.30 22.89
N VAL A 15 28.60 -0.16 23.01
CA VAL A 15 27.84 -0.55 21.82
C VAL A 15 27.81 0.70 20.98
N ILE A 16 28.63 0.74 19.93
CA ILE A 16 28.50 1.72 18.84
C ILE A 16 27.15 1.42 18.19
N GLY A 17 26.09 1.81 18.85
CA GLY A 17 24.76 1.80 18.35
C GLY A 17 24.69 2.86 17.25
N LEU A 18 24.87 2.46 16.01
CA LEU A 18 24.32 3.19 14.89
C LEU A 18 22.85 3.41 15.26
N LYS A 19 22.50 4.63 15.68
CA LYS A 19 21.11 5.01 15.98
C LYS A 19 20.34 4.93 14.66
N VAL A 20 19.85 3.73 14.34
CA VAL A 20 19.07 3.52 13.11
C VAL A 20 17.77 4.27 13.31
N SER A 21 17.63 5.36 12.58
CA SER A 21 16.44 6.20 12.66
C SER A 21 15.24 5.42 12.13
N ARG A 22 14.19 5.28 12.94
CA ARG A 22 12.91 4.67 12.56
C ARG A 22 12.31 5.41 11.39
N ARG A 23 11.62 4.68 10.53
CA ARG A 23 10.92 5.21 9.36
C ARG A 23 9.46 4.87 9.47
N ALA A 24 8.60 5.83 9.12
CA ALA A 24 7.18 5.60 9.05
C ALA A 24 6.62 5.98 7.68
N ILE A 25 5.62 5.23 7.28
CA ILE A 25 4.79 5.53 6.12
C ILE A 25 3.35 5.61 6.60
N ILE A 26 2.70 6.75 6.32
CA ILE A 26 1.25 6.90 6.41
C ILE A 26 0.71 6.88 4.99
N ASP A 27 -0.18 5.94 4.72
CA ASP A 27 -0.86 5.78 3.42
C ASP A 27 -2.35 6.11 3.58
N ILE A 28 -2.79 7.17 2.89
CA ILE A 28 -4.17 7.64 2.86
C ILE A 28 -4.81 7.13 1.56
N GLY A 29 -5.31 5.89 1.61
CA GLY A 29 -5.93 5.22 0.48
C GLY A 29 -7.42 5.47 0.36
N SER A 30 -8.02 4.99 -0.73
CA SER A 30 -9.47 5.15 -1.00
C SER A 30 -10.35 4.42 0.02
N ASN A 31 -9.92 3.30 0.57
CA ASN A 31 -10.71 2.50 1.51
C ASN A 31 -10.19 2.58 2.94
N SER A 32 -8.92 2.84 3.15
CA SER A 32 -8.30 2.80 4.47
C SER A 32 -7.15 3.78 4.60
N VAL A 33 -6.92 4.24 5.84
CA VAL A 33 -5.71 4.94 6.24
C VAL A 33 -4.83 3.99 7.03
N ARG A 34 -3.53 3.95 6.73
CA ARG A 34 -2.61 2.98 7.33
C ARG A 34 -1.33 3.67 7.81
N LEU A 35 -0.87 3.32 8.99
CA LEU A 35 0.47 3.64 9.49
C LEU A 35 1.30 2.37 9.57
N VAL A 36 2.51 2.42 9.01
CA VAL A 36 3.53 1.38 9.22
C VAL A 36 4.80 2.06 9.70
N VAL A 37 5.34 1.58 10.82
CA VAL A 37 6.62 2.02 11.35
C VAL A 37 7.62 0.88 11.21
N TYR A 38 8.74 1.19 10.60
CA TYR A 38 9.86 0.28 10.39
C TYR A 38 11.04 0.66 11.28
N ASP A 39 11.74 -0.36 11.78
CA ASP A 39 13.01 -0.25 12.46
C ASP A 39 14.05 -1.14 11.77
N GLY A 40 15.33 -0.98 12.13
CA GLY A 40 16.42 -1.76 11.57
C GLY A 40 17.08 -1.15 10.31
N PRO A 41 18.05 -1.86 9.72
CA PRO A 41 18.81 -1.39 8.57
C PRO A 41 17.94 -1.14 7.34
N ARG A 42 18.32 -0.18 6.49
CA ARG A 42 17.57 0.15 5.26
C ARG A 42 17.32 -1.05 4.34
N ARG A 43 18.27 -1.99 4.28
CA ARG A 43 18.20 -3.17 3.40
C ARG A 43 17.43 -4.34 4.00
N SER A 44 17.19 -4.31 5.31
CA SER A 44 16.47 -5.38 6.04
C SER A 44 15.66 -4.75 7.18
N PRO A 45 14.68 -3.90 6.87
CA PRO A 45 13.82 -3.31 7.89
C PRO A 45 12.85 -4.37 8.40
N PHE A 46 12.51 -4.30 9.68
CA PHE A 46 11.39 -5.06 10.23
C PHE A 46 10.25 -4.13 10.62
N VAL A 47 9.04 -4.65 10.57
CA VAL A 47 7.84 -3.89 10.95
C VAL A 47 7.75 -3.84 12.47
N LEU A 48 7.92 -2.64 13.02
CA LEU A 48 7.77 -2.38 14.45
C LEU A 48 6.30 -2.14 14.84
N PHE A 49 5.57 -1.43 13.99
CA PHE A 49 4.17 -1.11 14.21
C PHE A 49 3.42 -1.08 12.88
N ASN A 50 2.16 -1.54 12.89
CA ASN A 50 1.32 -1.56 11.70
C ASN A 50 -0.15 -1.48 12.12
N GLU A 51 -0.80 -0.38 11.78
CA GLU A 51 -2.22 -0.17 12.02
C GLU A 51 -2.93 0.27 10.75
N LYS A 52 -4.11 -0.27 10.54
CA LYS A 52 -4.98 0.04 9.41
C LYS A 52 -6.37 0.39 9.92
N VAL A 53 -6.86 1.56 9.54
CA VAL A 53 -8.21 2.05 9.85
C VAL A 53 -9.04 2.13 8.57
N MET A 54 -10.21 1.51 8.60
CA MET A 54 -11.14 1.52 7.46
C MET A 54 -11.92 2.84 7.46
N ALA A 55 -11.52 3.77 6.63
CA ALA A 55 -12.10 5.12 6.57
C ALA A 55 -13.13 5.30 5.44
N GLY A 56 -12.96 4.58 4.31
CA GLY A 56 -13.88 4.62 3.19
C GLY A 56 -13.88 5.96 2.44
N LEU A 57 -12.74 6.65 2.35
CA LEU A 57 -12.64 7.98 1.70
C LEU A 57 -13.21 8.02 0.28
N GLY A 58 -13.00 6.95 -0.48
CA GLY A 58 -13.44 6.88 -1.88
C GLY A 58 -14.87 6.39 -2.08
N SER A 59 -15.62 6.09 -1.01
CA SER A 59 -16.96 5.45 -1.14
C SER A 59 -17.99 6.30 -1.87
N ALA A 60 -17.99 7.62 -1.67
CA ALA A 60 -18.91 8.55 -2.31
C ALA A 60 -18.37 9.15 -3.62
N LEU A 61 -17.13 8.88 -3.98
CA LEU A 61 -16.43 9.56 -5.06
C LEU A 61 -17.04 9.27 -6.44
N GLY A 62 -17.51 8.04 -6.66
CA GLY A 62 -18.16 7.65 -7.92
C GLY A 62 -19.40 8.45 -8.21
N ASP A 63 -20.24 8.67 -7.21
CA ASP A 63 -21.54 9.32 -7.34
C ASP A 63 -21.45 10.85 -7.31
N THR A 64 -20.61 11.39 -6.44
CA THR A 64 -20.59 12.82 -6.12
C THR A 64 -19.39 13.59 -6.67
N GLY A 65 -18.30 12.89 -6.96
CA GLY A 65 -16.99 13.47 -7.26
C GLY A 65 -16.32 14.11 -6.03
N LEU A 66 -16.80 13.81 -4.81
CA LEU A 66 -16.35 14.40 -3.55
C LEU A 66 -15.98 13.29 -2.55
N LEU A 67 -15.06 13.60 -1.65
CA LEU A 67 -14.86 12.83 -0.42
C LEU A 67 -16.03 13.09 0.52
N GLY A 68 -16.62 12.02 1.06
CA GLY A 68 -17.74 12.15 2.00
C GLY A 68 -17.29 12.72 3.35
N VAL A 69 -18.12 13.58 3.95
CA VAL A 69 -17.80 14.28 5.21
C VAL A 69 -17.47 13.29 6.33
N GLU A 70 -18.32 12.31 6.55
CA GLU A 70 -18.08 11.30 7.60
C GLU A 70 -16.80 10.48 7.39
N ALA A 71 -16.46 10.18 6.12
CA ALA A 71 -15.23 9.46 5.78
C ALA A 71 -13.99 10.32 6.03
N MET A 72 -14.07 11.63 5.74
CA MET A 72 -13.02 12.59 6.09
C MET A 72 -12.83 12.66 7.61
N GLU A 73 -13.93 12.76 8.40
CA GLU A 73 -13.84 12.81 9.87
C GLU A 73 -13.21 11.53 10.43
N ARG A 74 -13.63 10.34 9.99
CA ARG A 74 -13.00 9.08 10.40
C ARG A 74 -11.51 9.05 10.05
N SER A 75 -11.14 9.58 8.89
CA SER A 75 -9.74 9.68 8.48
C SER A 75 -8.95 10.63 9.36
N MET A 76 -9.52 11.80 9.70
CA MET A 76 -8.87 12.78 10.58
C MET A 76 -8.62 12.22 11.98
N VAL A 77 -9.57 11.49 12.55
CA VAL A 77 -9.38 10.80 13.85
C VAL A 77 -8.18 9.84 13.79
N ALA A 78 -8.08 9.04 12.73
CA ALA A 78 -6.95 8.14 12.53
C ALA A 78 -5.62 8.89 12.34
N LEU A 79 -5.62 9.95 11.53
CA LEU A 79 -4.43 10.75 11.22
C LEU A 79 -3.89 11.51 12.44
N HIS A 80 -4.75 12.08 13.27
CA HIS A 80 -4.35 12.67 14.55
C HIS A 80 -3.65 11.64 15.48
N ARG A 81 -4.23 10.44 15.57
CA ARG A 81 -3.62 9.35 16.33
C ARG A 81 -2.28 8.92 15.73
N PHE A 82 -2.19 8.79 14.40
CA PHE A 82 -0.95 8.41 13.72
C PHE A 82 0.15 9.46 13.87
N SER A 83 -0.20 10.75 13.77
CA SER A 83 0.73 11.84 14.03
C SER A 83 1.32 11.76 15.45
N ARG A 84 0.48 11.48 16.46
CA ARG A 84 0.93 11.30 17.83
C ARG A 84 1.84 10.07 17.99
N LEU A 85 1.47 8.91 17.42
CA LEU A 85 2.28 7.70 17.46
C LEU A 85 3.66 7.88 16.81
N VAL A 86 3.72 8.56 15.67
CA VAL A 86 4.98 8.88 14.98
C VAL A 86 5.92 9.67 15.89
N ARG A 87 5.40 10.65 16.63
CA ARG A 87 6.20 11.43 17.61
C ARG A 87 6.62 10.56 18.82
N GLU A 88 5.69 9.82 19.43
CA GLU A 88 5.96 8.98 20.60
C GLU A 88 6.94 7.83 20.28
N MET A 89 6.96 7.36 19.06
CA MET A 89 7.86 6.31 18.60
C MET A 89 9.22 6.84 18.11
N ASP A 90 9.52 8.13 18.26
CA ASP A 90 10.78 8.77 17.83
C ASP A 90 11.14 8.43 16.37
N VAL A 91 10.16 8.60 15.47
CA VAL A 91 10.35 8.37 14.04
C VAL A 91 11.16 9.51 13.42
N GLY A 92 12.34 9.19 12.87
CA GLY A 92 13.22 10.19 12.26
C GLY A 92 12.91 10.50 10.80
N HIS A 93 12.18 9.60 10.11
CA HIS A 93 11.76 9.81 8.71
C HIS A 93 10.30 9.40 8.53
N LEU A 94 9.45 10.37 8.27
CA LEU A 94 8.04 10.17 7.95
C LEU A 94 7.80 10.46 6.47
N ARG A 95 7.07 9.57 5.80
CA ARG A 95 6.42 9.85 4.53
C ARG A 95 4.91 9.67 4.68
N CYS A 96 4.14 10.69 4.41
CA CYS A 96 2.68 10.67 4.44
C CYS A 96 2.19 10.87 3.01
N VAL A 97 1.54 9.87 2.45
CA VAL A 97 1.08 9.88 1.06
C VAL A 97 -0.43 9.75 0.99
N ALA A 98 -1.03 10.40 0.01
CA ALA A 98 -2.43 10.25 -0.33
C ALA A 98 -2.56 9.83 -1.80
N THR A 99 -3.54 9.00 -2.11
CA THR A 99 -3.65 8.33 -3.39
C THR A 99 -4.98 8.64 -4.09
N ALA A 100 -5.48 7.74 -4.92
CA ALA A 100 -6.55 7.94 -5.89
C ALA A 100 -7.77 8.71 -5.35
N ALA A 101 -8.30 8.39 -4.16
CA ALA A 101 -9.49 9.08 -3.67
C ALA A 101 -9.26 10.58 -3.44
N VAL A 102 -8.13 10.91 -2.80
CA VAL A 102 -7.78 12.32 -2.52
C VAL A 102 -7.37 13.05 -3.79
N ARG A 103 -6.62 12.38 -4.67
CA ARG A 103 -6.18 12.93 -5.96
C ARG A 103 -7.34 13.30 -6.86
N ASP A 104 -8.37 12.44 -6.96
CA ASP A 104 -9.43 12.54 -7.93
C ASP A 104 -10.65 13.33 -7.42
N ALA A 105 -10.75 13.58 -6.12
CA ALA A 105 -11.84 14.32 -5.51
C ALA A 105 -11.70 15.83 -5.68
N LYS A 106 -12.81 16.51 -6.00
CA LYS A 106 -12.85 17.99 -6.12
C LYS A 106 -12.47 18.69 -4.80
N ASN A 107 -12.85 18.12 -3.65
CA ASN A 107 -12.49 18.60 -2.30
C ASN A 107 -11.24 17.94 -1.73
N GLY A 108 -10.46 17.21 -2.53
CA GLY A 108 -9.20 16.61 -2.13
C GLY A 108 -8.17 17.61 -1.62
N PRO A 109 -7.94 18.74 -2.31
CA PRO A 109 -7.05 19.80 -1.83
C PRO A 109 -7.43 20.36 -0.46
N ASP A 110 -8.72 20.56 -0.17
CA ASP A 110 -9.20 21.04 1.13
C ASP A 110 -8.93 20.02 2.23
N PHE A 111 -9.14 18.73 1.94
CA PHE A 111 -8.81 17.65 2.87
C PHE A 111 -7.31 17.60 3.16
N VAL A 112 -6.45 17.73 2.14
CA VAL A 112 -4.99 17.79 2.33
C VAL A 112 -4.57 18.99 3.18
N ALA A 113 -5.16 20.16 2.93
CA ALA A 113 -4.90 21.37 3.72
C ALA A 113 -5.29 21.16 5.18
N ARG A 114 -6.44 20.53 5.42
CA ARG A 114 -6.93 20.19 6.75
C ARG A 114 -6.00 19.19 7.47
N VAL A 115 -5.53 18.15 6.79
CA VAL A 115 -4.58 17.19 7.37
C VAL A 115 -3.28 17.85 7.77
N ARG A 116 -2.76 18.77 6.94
CA ARG A 116 -1.54 19.51 7.23
C ARG A 116 -1.70 20.43 8.44
N SER A 117 -2.80 21.17 8.51
CA SER A 117 -3.03 22.16 9.57
C SER A 117 -3.43 21.55 10.91
N GLU A 118 -4.29 20.52 10.90
CA GLU A 118 -4.85 19.95 12.13
C GLU A 118 -4.02 18.75 12.66
N ALA A 119 -3.51 17.87 11.78
CA ALA A 119 -2.75 16.69 12.20
C ALA A 119 -1.23 16.86 12.11
N ASP A 120 -0.72 18.00 11.61
CA ASP A 120 0.71 18.27 11.42
C ASP A 120 1.43 17.15 10.63
N LEU A 121 0.81 16.70 9.53
CA LEU A 121 1.35 15.68 8.66
C LEU A 121 1.67 16.24 7.26
N PRO A 122 2.91 16.06 6.74
CA PRO A 122 3.34 16.56 5.43
C PRO A 122 2.80 15.67 4.30
N VAL A 123 1.51 15.79 3.97
CA VAL A 123 0.87 14.94 2.95
C VAL A 123 1.37 15.29 1.55
N GLU A 124 1.83 14.26 0.84
CA GLU A 124 2.14 14.25 -0.60
C GLU A 124 1.03 13.50 -1.34
N VAL A 125 0.40 14.13 -2.34
CA VAL A 125 -0.58 13.43 -3.19
C VAL A 125 0.17 12.80 -4.35
N LEU A 126 0.17 11.48 -4.41
CA LEU A 126 0.86 10.74 -5.46
C LEU A 126 0.06 10.76 -6.76
N SER A 127 0.76 10.91 -7.88
CA SER A 127 0.21 10.59 -9.18
C SER A 127 0.03 9.07 -9.32
N GLY A 128 -0.84 8.64 -10.23
CA GLY A 128 -1.00 7.21 -10.49
C GLY A 128 0.27 6.52 -11.00
N GLN A 129 1.13 7.26 -11.71
CA GLN A 129 2.44 6.76 -12.12
C GLN A 129 3.36 6.51 -10.93
N GLN A 130 3.42 7.46 -9.98
CA GLN A 130 4.20 7.29 -8.75
C GLN A 130 3.70 6.13 -7.88
N GLU A 131 2.38 5.91 -7.83
CA GLU A 131 1.80 4.73 -7.15
C GLU A 131 2.26 3.44 -7.84
N ALA A 132 2.16 3.36 -9.17
CA ALA A 132 2.58 2.19 -9.94
C ALA A 132 4.08 1.90 -9.82
N GLU A 133 4.92 2.94 -9.85
CA GLU A 133 6.37 2.81 -9.61
C GLU A 133 6.66 2.29 -8.21
N ALA A 134 5.98 2.84 -7.19
CA ALA A 134 6.16 2.41 -5.80
C ALA A 134 5.76 0.95 -5.61
N ALA A 135 4.67 0.49 -6.25
CA ALA A 135 4.25 -0.92 -6.24
C ALA A 135 5.30 -1.81 -6.92
N GLY A 136 5.83 -1.39 -8.08
CA GLY A 136 6.89 -2.10 -8.80
C GLY A 136 8.15 -2.28 -7.95
N TYR A 137 8.66 -1.20 -7.37
CA TYR A 137 9.83 -1.26 -6.47
C TYR A 137 9.55 -2.03 -5.18
N GLY A 138 8.32 -2.04 -4.69
CA GLY A 138 7.90 -2.87 -3.56
C GLY A 138 8.07 -4.36 -3.86
N VAL A 139 7.69 -4.80 -5.06
CA VAL A 139 7.89 -6.19 -5.51
C VAL A 139 9.36 -6.50 -5.71
N ILE A 140 10.12 -5.62 -6.39
CA ILE A 140 11.57 -5.80 -6.60
C ILE A 140 12.32 -5.89 -5.25
N SER A 141 11.91 -5.12 -4.25
CA SER A 141 12.51 -5.19 -2.91
C SER A 141 12.32 -6.53 -2.23
N ALA A 142 11.20 -7.22 -2.49
CA ALA A 142 10.90 -8.55 -1.95
C ALA A 142 11.42 -9.68 -2.84
N ILE A 143 11.46 -9.46 -4.16
CA ILE A 143 11.85 -10.44 -5.19
C ILE A 143 12.80 -9.71 -6.16
N PRO A 144 14.11 -9.64 -5.87
CA PRO A 144 15.08 -8.87 -6.67
C PRO A 144 15.15 -9.28 -8.14
N GLU A 145 14.92 -10.56 -8.42
CA GLU A 145 14.91 -11.14 -9.77
C GLU A 145 13.53 -11.08 -10.44
N ALA A 146 12.58 -10.33 -9.89
CA ALA A 146 11.24 -10.23 -10.47
C ALA A 146 11.30 -9.81 -11.94
N ASN A 147 10.62 -10.58 -12.79
CA ASN A 147 10.45 -10.32 -14.20
C ASN A 147 8.99 -10.61 -14.59
N GLY A 148 8.19 -9.58 -14.77
CA GLY A 148 6.76 -9.74 -15.02
C GLY A 148 5.99 -8.43 -14.87
N ILE A 149 4.70 -8.57 -14.62
CA ILE A 149 3.79 -7.44 -14.41
C ILE A 149 3.39 -7.41 -12.93
N VAL A 150 3.52 -6.26 -12.31
CA VAL A 150 2.96 -5.99 -10.98
C VAL A 150 1.59 -5.37 -11.16
N GLY A 151 0.59 -5.87 -10.44
CA GLY A 151 -0.77 -5.33 -10.40
C GLY A 151 -1.17 -4.97 -8.99
N ASP A 152 -1.24 -3.68 -8.65
CA ASP A 152 -1.79 -3.20 -7.38
C ASP A 152 -3.25 -2.79 -7.57
N LEU A 153 -4.15 -3.59 -7.03
CA LEU A 153 -5.59 -3.32 -7.06
C LEU A 153 -6.03 -2.63 -5.78
N GLY A 154 -6.12 -1.32 -5.88
CA GLY A 154 -6.62 -0.46 -4.82
C GLY A 154 -8.15 -0.30 -4.81
N GLY A 155 -8.63 0.59 -3.92
CA GLY A 155 -10.06 0.96 -3.88
C GLY A 155 -10.47 1.83 -5.07
N GLY A 156 -9.64 2.78 -5.46
CA GLY A 156 -9.95 3.78 -6.50
C GLY A 156 -9.33 3.50 -7.86
N SER A 157 -8.22 2.77 -7.91
CA SER A 157 -7.42 2.55 -9.12
C SER A 157 -6.83 1.14 -9.18
N LEU A 158 -6.33 0.79 -10.36
CA LEU A 158 -5.48 -0.36 -10.65
C LEU A 158 -4.18 0.17 -11.24
N GLU A 159 -3.09 -0.03 -10.55
CA GLU A 159 -1.75 0.28 -11.00
C GLU A 159 -1.11 -0.95 -11.63
N LEU A 160 -0.51 -0.78 -12.82
CA LEU A 160 0.28 -1.81 -13.46
C LEU A 160 1.71 -1.31 -13.66
N ALA A 161 2.68 -2.15 -13.33
CA ALA A 161 4.09 -1.88 -13.55
C ALA A 161 4.78 -3.08 -14.21
N ARG A 162 5.53 -2.85 -15.30
CA ARG A 162 6.43 -3.85 -15.89
C ARG A 162 7.75 -3.79 -15.14
N VAL A 163 8.14 -4.91 -14.56
CA VAL A 163 9.41 -5.04 -13.81
C VAL A 163 10.32 -6.05 -14.49
N ARG A 164 11.61 -5.72 -14.58
CA ARG A 164 12.65 -6.59 -15.13
C ARG A 164 14.02 -6.15 -14.64
N GLY A 165 14.90 -7.11 -14.32
CA GLY A 165 16.30 -6.85 -14.00
C GLY A 165 16.52 -5.85 -12.86
N GLY A 166 15.63 -5.85 -11.83
CA GLY A 166 15.71 -4.94 -10.71
C GLY A 166 15.22 -3.51 -11.01
N SER A 167 14.56 -3.29 -12.14
CA SER A 167 14.06 -1.98 -12.58
C SER A 167 12.57 -2.02 -12.94
N VAL A 168 11.92 -0.87 -12.82
CA VAL A 168 10.57 -0.61 -13.32
C VAL A 168 10.70 0.00 -14.71
N GLU A 169 10.24 -0.69 -15.75
CA GLU A 169 10.43 -0.29 -17.16
C GLU A 169 9.25 0.53 -17.69
N ALA A 170 8.03 0.22 -17.26
CA ALA A 170 6.82 0.91 -17.70
C ALA A 170 5.76 0.88 -16.60
N VAL A 171 4.96 1.92 -16.53
CA VAL A 171 3.89 2.04 -15.54
C VAL A 171 2.64 2.67 -16.15
N ILE A 172 1.48 2.22 -15.68
CA ILE A 172 0.20 2.88 -15.92
C ILE A 172 -0.66 2.83 -14.66
N SER A 173 -1.56 3.78 -14.52
CA SER A 173 -2.64 3.76 -13.55
C SER A 173 -3.98 3.89 -14.28
N LEU A 174 -4.90 3.01 -13.92
CA LEU A 174 -6.22 2.93 -14.51
C LEU A 174 -7.28 3.19 -13.43
N PRO A 175 -8.36 3.93 -13.72
CA PRO A 175 -9.44 4.18 -12.75
C PRO A 175 -10.33 2.94 -12.60
N LEU A 176 -9.74 1.81 -12.26
CA LEU A 176 -10.36 0.48 -12.19
C LEU A 176 -10.25 -0.14 -10.79
N GLY A 177 -10.28 0.68 -9.74
CA GLY A 177 -10.32 0.19 -8.36
C GLY A 177 -11.64 -0.47 -7.99
N VAL A 178 -11.61 -1.34 -6.96
CA VAL A 178 -12.76 -2.18 -6.58
C VAL A 178 -14.02 -1.39 -6.25
N LEU A 179 -13.89 -0.18 -5.71
CA LEU A 179 -15.03 0.70 -5.40
C LEU A 179 -15.69 1.25 -6.67
N ARG A 180 -14.91 1.53 -7.72
CA ARG A 180 -15.40 2.02 -9.01
C ARG A 180 -16.00 0.91 -9.88
N LEU A 181 -15.56 -0.33 -9.67
CA LEU A 181 -16.04 -1.48 -10.43
C LEU A 181 -17.36 -2.05 -9.87
N ALA A 182 -17.83 -1.59 -8.71
CA ALA A 182 -19.04 -2.10 -8.10
C ALA A 182 -20.24 -2.00 -9.07
N ASP A 183 -20.46 -0.85 -9.69
CA ASP A 183 -21.58 -0.62 -10.62
C ASP A 183 -21.44 -1.40 -11.93
N VAL A 184 -20.21 -1.57 -12.43
CA VAL A 184 -19.94 -2.34 -13.66
C VAL A 184 -20.17 -3.83 -13.45
N ARG A 185 -19.94 -4.35 -12.24
CA ARG A 185 -20.20 -5.76 -11.90
C ARG A 185 -21.66 -6.15 -12.06
N HIS A 186 -22.57 -5.23 -11.78
CA HIS A 186 -24.02 -5.46 -11.98
C HIS A 186 -24.41 -5.59 -13.45
N GLN A 187 -23.58 -5.09 -14.39
CA GLN A 187 -23.79 -5.19 -15.83
C GLN A 187 -23.30 -6.51 -16.44
N GLY A 188 -22.66 -7.37 -15.63
CA GLY A 188 -22.19 -8.68 -16.01
C GLY A 188 -20.72 -8.76 -16.44
N LYS A 189 -20.21 -10.01 -16.55
CA LYS A 189 -18.79 -10.31 -16.84
C LYS A 189 -18.29 -9.69 -18.15
N ASN A 190 -19.13 -9.65 -19.18
CA ASN A 190 -18.76 -9.09 -20.48
C ASN A 190 -18.51 -7.59 -20.43
N ALA A 191 -19.29 -6.83 -19.65
CA ALA A 191 -19.11 -5.39 -19.51
C ALA A 191 -17.74 -5.07 -18.84
N LEU A 192 -17.39 -5.83 -17.82
CA LEU A 192 -16.10 -5.69 -17.13
C LEU A 192 -14.93 -5.98 -18.07
N ASN A 193 -14.97 -7.09 -18.82
CA ASN A 193 -13.92 -7.45 -19.76
C ASN A 193 -13.75 -6.40 -20.86
N GLN A 194 -14.85 -5.86 -21.41
CA GLN A 194 -14.79 -4.79 -22.40
C GLN A 194 -14.22 -3.49 -21.81
N MET A 195 -14.58 -3.15 -20.59
CA MET A 195 -14.03 -1.98 -19.89
C MET A 195 -12.53 -2.11 -19.67
N LEU A 196 -12.07 -3.24 -19.18
CA LEU A 196 -10.65 -3.55 -19.01
C LEU A 196 -9.88 -3.44 -20.33
N ALA A 197 -10.36 -4.12 -21.39
CA ALA A 197 -9.72 -4.10 -22.70
C ALA A 197 -9.62 -2.68 -23.28
N ARG A 198 -10.70 -1.89 -23.20
CA ARG A 198 -10.70 -0.49 -23.65
C ARG A 198 -9.72 0.38 -22.86
N SER A 199 -9.69 0.21 -21.54
CA SER A 199 -8.81 0.99 -20.64
C SER A 199 -7.34 0.69 -20.92
N LEU A 200 -6.97 -0.58 -21.07
CA LEU A 200 -5.61 -1.00 -21.41
C LEU A 200 -5.19 -0.50 -22.80
N LYS A 201 -6.08 -0.63 -23.80
CA LYS A 201 -5.83 -0.12 -25.15
C LYS A 201 -5.64 1.40 -25.16
N LYS A 202 -6.51 2.15 -24.47
CA LYS A 202 -6.42 3.61 -24.36
C LYS A 202 -5.13 4.06 -23.69
N ALA A 203 -4.63 3.30 -22.73
CA ALA A 203 -3.38 3.58 -22.02
C ALA A 203 -2.12 3.16 -22.81
N GLY A 204 -2.29 2.58 -24.01
CA GLY A 204 -1.16 2.10 -24.81
C GLY A 204 -0.49 0.83 -24.27
N TRP A 205 -1.13 0.15 -23.33
CA TRP A 205 -0.63 -1.08 -22.73
C TRP A 205 -1.02 -2.30 -23.60
N ASN A 206 -0.48 -2.34 -24.83
CA ASN A 206 -0.93 -3.29 -25.85
C ASN A 206 -0.07 -4.55 -25.94
N ALA A 207 1.11 -4.56 -25.36
CA ALA A 207 2.09 -5.62 -25.53
C ALA A 207 2.56 -6.13 -24.17
N VAL A 208 1.75 -6.98 -23.56
CA VAL A 208 2.26 -7.83 -22.50
C VAL A 208 2.78 -9.10 -23.18
N GLU A 209 4.07 -9.39 -23.03
CA GLU A 209 4.62 -10.70 -23.37
C GLU A 209 3.76 -11.77 -22.68
N THR A 210 3.27 -12.74 -23.43
CA THR A 210 2.49 -13.84 -22.87
C THR A 210 3.38 -14.74 -22.00
N GLY A 211 2.81 -15.32 -20.94
CA GLY A 211 3.53 -16.26 -20.07
C GLY A 211 4.38 -15.62 -18.98
N LEU A 212 4.32 -14.29 -18.81
CA LEU A 212 5.00 -13.63 -17.69
C LEU A 212 4.25 -13.82 -16.38
N PRO A 213 4.95 -13.90 -15.24
CA PRO A 213 4.35 -13.81 -13.92
C PRO A 213 3.56 -12.51 -13.74
N PHE A 214 2.42 -12.61 -13.05
CA PHE A 214 1.64 -11.46 -12.60
C PHE A 214 1.72 -11.35 -11.08
N TYR A 215 2.44 -10.35 -10.56
CA TYR A 215 2.65 -10.12 -9.15
C TYR A 215 1.49 -9.31 -8.56
N LEU A 216 0.71 -9.94 -7.72
CA LEU A 216 -0.51 -9.38 -7.17
C LEU A 216 -0.24 -8.63 -5.86
N VAL A 217 -0.47 -7.33 -5.84
CA VAL A 217 -0.28 -6.43 -4.69
C VAL A 217 -1.63 -5.84 -4.27
N GLY A 218 -1.81 -5.62 -2.99
CA GLY A 218 -3.03 -4.99 -2.46
C GLY A 218 -3.94 -5.92 -1.66
N GLY A 219 -4.98 -5.32 -1.08
CA GLY A 219 -5.89 -6.01 -0.17
C GLY A 219 -6.78 -7.03 -0.84
N SER A 220 -7.29 -6.71 -2.02
CA SER A 220 -8.21 -7.55 -2.80
C SER A 220 -7.56 -8.86 -3.22
N TRP A 221 -6.33 -8.79 -3.71
CA TRP A 221 -5.57 -9.98 -4.09
C TRP A 221 -5.22 -10.88 -2.91
N ARG A 222 -4.92 -10.28 -1.74
CA ARG A 222 -4.71 -11.07 -0.52
C ARG A 222 -5.96 -11.84 -0.10
N THR A 223 -7.14 -11.28 -0.32
CA THR A 223 -8.40 -11.99 -0.06
C THR A 223 -8.58 -13.15 -1.02
N LEU A 224 -8.27 -12.94 -2.31
CA LEU A 224 -8.29 -14.01 -3.31
C LEU A 224 -7.31 -15.14 -2.96
N ALA A 225 -6.07 -14.80 -2.58
CA ALA A 225 -5.08 -15.79 -2.16
C ALA A 225 -5.53 -16.61 -0.94
N LYS A 226 -6.16 -15.98 0.06
CA LYS A 226 -6.73 -16.68 1.22
C LYS A 226 -7.84 -17.66 0.81
N PHE A 227 -8.66 -17.23 -0.13
CA PHE A 227 -9.75 -18.08 -0.64
C PHE A 227 -9.19 -19.29 -1.40
N ASP A 228 -8.21 -19.08 -2.28
CA ASP A 228 -7.51 -20.14 -3.00
C ASP A 228 -6.83 -21.14 -2.06
N MET A 229 -6.14 -20.66 -1.03
CA MET A 229 -5.53 -21.51 -0.01
C MET A 229 -6.57 -22.34 0.77
N ALA A 230 -7.71 -21.72 1.11
CA ALA A 230 -8.78 -22.43 1.81
C ALA A 230 -9.37 -23.53 0.95
N LEU A 231 -9.62 -23.28 -0.35
CA LEU A 231 -10.10 -24.29 -1.29
C LEU A 231 -9.09 -25.43 -1.51
N ALA A 232 -7.79 -25.08 -1.51
CA ALA A 232 -6.72 -26.06 -1.65
C ALA A 232 -6.35 -26.76 -0.32
N HIS A 233 -7.07 -26.50 0.76
CA HIS A 233 -6.80 -27.06 2.10
C HIS A 233 -5.35 -26.89 2.57
N VAL A 234 -4.75 -25.72 2.28
CA VAL A 234 -3.36 -25.43 2.67
C VAL A 234 -3.26 -25.37 4.19
N SER A 235 -2.42 -26.22 4.78
CA SER A 235 -2.30 -26.36 6.24
C SER A 235 -1.72 -25.11 6.92
N LEU A 236 -0.82 -24.38 6.24
CA LEU A 236 -0.21 -23.15 6.73
C LEU A 236 -0.46 -22.03 5.71
N PRO A 237 -1.50 -21.18 5.89
CA PRO A 237 -1.89 -20.17 4.90
C PRO A 237 -0.98 -18.94 4.95
N VAL A 238 0.24 -19.07 4.44
CA VAL A 238 1.20 -17.96 4.26
C VAL A 238 0.93 -17.31 2.91
N ILE A 239 0.41 -16.08 2.92
CA ILE A 239 0.03 -15.36 1.69
C ILE A 239 1.26 -14.90 0.91
N HIS A 240 2.32 -14.51 1.63
CA HIS A 240 3.54 -14.00 1.00
C HIS A 240 4.19 -15.08 0.15
N HIS A 241 4.49 -14.76 -1.12
CA HIS A 241 4.97 -15.71 -2.13
C HIS A 241 3.99 -16.85 -2.50
N HIS A 242 2.69 -16.71 -2.16
CA HIS A 242 1.70 -17.67 -2.66
C HIS A 242 1.57 -17.59 -4.18
N VAL A 243 1.69 -18.74 -4.83
CA VAL A 243 1.54 -18.87 -6.28
C VAL A 243 0.21 -19.53 -6.60
N MET A 244 -0.59 -18.88 -7.42
CA MET A 244 -1.87 -19.40 -7.89
C MET A 244 -1.78 -19.62 -9.40
N PRO A 245 -1.99 -20.83 -9.91
CA PRO A 245 -2.01 -21.08 -11.34
C PRO A 245 -3.21 -20.38 -12.00
N PRO A 246 -3.08 -19.92 -13.27
CA PRO A 246 -4.13 -19.17 -13.97
C PRO A 246 -5.48 -19.89 -14.01
N GLU A 247 -5.48 -21.21 -14.09
CA GLU A 247 -6.71 -22.04 -14.14
C GLU A 247 -7.55 -21.87 -12.87
N ARG A 248 -6.90 -21.71 -11.71
CA ARG A 248 -7.60 -21.47 -10.44
C ARG A 248 -8.08 -20.03 -10.25
N ALA A 249 -7.43 -19.08 -10.93
CA ALA A 249 -7.85 -17.68 -10.90
C ALA A 249 -9.09 -17.40 -11.76
N ALA A 250 -9.47 -18.31 -12.65
CA ALA A 250 -10.58 -18.15 -13.59
C ALA A 250 -11.96 -18.60 -13.03
N TYR A 251 -12.00 -19.22 -11.86
CA TYR A 251 -13.21 -19.64 -11.15
C TYR A 251 -13.62 -18.63 -10.08
#